data_25f31dcfa26aa8f3b25d3a56a438bd78
#
_entry.id   25f31dcfa26aa8f3b25d3a56a438bd78
#
_cell.length_a   1.000
_cell.length_b   1.000
_cell.length_c   1.000
_cell.angle_alpha   90.00
_cell.angle_beta   90.00
_cell.angle_gamma   90.00
#
_symmetry.space_group_name_H-M   'P 1'
#
loop_
_entity.id
_entity.type
_entity.pdbx_description
1 polymer ?
#
loop_
_entity_poly.entity_id
_entity_poly.type
_entity_poly.pdbx_seq_one_letter_code
_entity_poly.pdbx_strand_id
1 'polypeptide(L)'
;MESTFGLEIYASNKLAYAGRARSLVVPVEDGEKAFLAHHANVIVAIVPGELRYEDADGNKVVAAVSSGFVEMINNRAKLFCLSVERPEEIDIRRAQEAKEHA
;
A
#
# COMPACT_ATOMS: atom_id res chain seq x y z
N MET A 1 15.49 19.61 1.35
CA MET A 1 15.79 18.17 1.28
C MET A 1 14.54 17.38 1.61
N GLU A 2 14.15 16.52 0.72
CA GLU A 2 12.94 15.74 0.94
C GLU A 2 13.22 14.55 1.84
N SER A 3 12.32 14.32 2.78
CA SER A 3 12.42 13.15 3.65
C SER A 3 11.63 12.01 3.06
N THR A 4 12.30 10.90 2.77
CA THR A 4 11.66 9.70 2.22
C THR A 4 12.10 8.48 3.01
N PHE A 5 11.36 7.40 2.83
CA PHE A 5 11.71 6.10 3.41
C PHE A 5 11.63 5.04 2.32
N GLY A 6 12.32 3.92 2.55
CA GLY A 6 12.23 2.80 1.62
C GLY A 6 10.86 2.14 1.75
N LEU A 7 10.25 1.79 0.62
CA LEU A 7 8.95 1.11 0.61
C LEU A 7 9.01 -0.10 -0.29
N GLU A 8 8.69 -1.27 0.26
CA GLU A 8 8.52 -2.50 -0.50
C GLU A 8 7.14 -3.06 -0.21
N ILE A 9 6.42 -3.43 -1.26
CA ILE A 9 5.09 -4.01 -1.13
C ILE A 9 5.12 -5.41 -1.75
N TYR A 10 4.72 -6.40 -0.96
CA TYR A 10 4.67 -7.81 -1.37
C TYR A 10 3.23 -8.27 -1.41
N ALA A 11 2.87 -8.94 -2.49
CA ALA A 11 1.56 -9.58 -2.65
C ALA A 11 1.80 -11.08 -2.86
N SER A 12 1.32 -11.92 -1.95
CA SER A 12 1.52 -13.37 -1.99
C SER A 12 2.99 -13.75 -2.21
N ASN A 13 3.88 -13.10 -1.46
CA ASN A 13 5.34 -13.32 -1.52
C ASN A 13 6.02 -12.85 -2.81
N LYS A 14 5.29 -12.14 -3.67
CA LYS A 14 5.86 -11.53 -4.86
C LYS A 14 6.01 -10.04 -4.65
N LEU A 15 7.14 -9.50 -5.07
CA LEU A 15 7.38 -8.06 -4.97
C LEU A 15 6.47 -7.32 -5.94
N ALA A 16 5.55 -6.51 -5.42
CA ALA A 16 4.63 -5.71 -6.23
C ALA A 16 5.16 -4.30 -6.47
N TYR A 17 5.93 -3.77 -5.54
CA TYR A 17 6.51 -2.43 -5.67
C TYR A 17 7.75 -2.33 -4.80
N ALA A 18 8.76 -1.62 -5.28
CA ALA A 18 9.94 -1.27 -4.50
C ALA A 18 10.41 0.12 -4.93
N GLY A 19 10.64 0.99 -3.96
CA GLY A 19 11.10 2.35 -4.25
C GLY A 19 11.16 3.19 -2.99
N ARG A 20 11.15 4.51 -3.18
CA ARG A 20 11.15 5.48 -2.09
C ARG A 20 9.79 6.14 -2.01
N ALA A 21 9.34 6.44 -0.81
CA ALA A 21 8.05 7.07 -0.59
C ALA A 21 8.18 8.23 0.39
N ARG A 22 7.30 9.22 0.22
CA ARG A 22 7.18 10.35 1.15
C ARG A 22 6.16 10.04 2.24
N SER A 23 5.15 9.26 1.91
CA SER A 23 4.10 8.89 2.85
C SER A 23 3.48 7.56 2.46
N LEU A 24 2.93 6.88 3.45
CA LEU A 24 2.20 5.62 3.26
C LEU A 24 1.03 5.62 4.24
N VAL A 25 -0.17 5.35 3.75
CA VAL A 25 -1.36 5.23 4.58
C VAL A 25 -1.96 3.85 4.35
N VAL A 26 -2.19 3.12 5.44
CA VAL A 26 -2.72 1.76 5.38
C VAL A 26 -4.01 1.66 6.17
N PRO A 27 -4.95 0.78 5.74
CA PRO A 27 -6.18 0.56 6.51
C PRO A 27 -5.89 -0.33 7.71
N VAL A 28 -6.34 0.12 8.88
CA VAL A 28 -6.21 -0.63 10.12
C VAL A 28 -7.59 -0.74 10.77
N GLU A 29 -7.69 -1.58 11.79
CA GLU A 29 -8.99 -1.88 12.41
C GLU A 29 -9.73 -0.63 12.86
N ASP A 30 -9.01 0.37 13.38
CA ASP A 30 -9.59 1.61 13.90
C ASP A 30 -9.67 2.73 12.85
N GLY A 31 -9.38 2.45 11.60
CA GLY A 31 -9.39 3.47 10.55
C GLY A 31 -8.16 3.39 9.67
N GLU A 32 -7.30 4.40 9.72
CA GLU A 32 -6.10 4.46 8.90
C GLU A 32 -4.88 4.80 9.74
N LYS A 33 -3.72 4.28 9.32
CA LYS A 33 -2.44 4.58 9.95
C LYS A 33 -1.52 5.18 8.90
N ALA A 34 -0.95 6.36 9.19
CA ALA A 34 -0.04 7.03 8.28
C ALA A 34 1.40 6.87 8.73
N PHE A 35 2.30 6.65 7.78
CA PHE A 35 3.74 6.56 8.03
C PHE A 35 4.44 7.62 7.21
N LEU A 36 5.35 8.34 7.84
CA LEU A 36 6.21 9.32 7.19
C LEU A 36 7.67 8.91 7.43
N ALA A 37 8.59 9.59 6.77
CA ALA A 37 10.01 9.32 6.97
C ALA A 37 10.38 9.43 8.44
N HIS A 38 11.27 8.55 8.87
CA HIS A 38 11.78 8.50 10.24
C HIS A 38 10.74 8.17 11.31
N HIS A 39 9.65 7.51 10.90
CA HIS A 39 8.66 7.00 11.87
C HIS A 39 9.33 5.98 12.80
N ALA A 40 8.89 5.94 14.04
CA ALA A 40 9.38 4.96 15.01
C ALA A 40 9.14 3.54 14.50
N ASN A 41 10.03 2.62 14.87
CA ASN A 41 9.89 1.22 14.49
C ASN A 41 8.58 0.65 15.03
N VAL A 42 7.82 -0.01 14.17
CA VAL A 42 6.50 -0.54 14.54
C VAL A 42 6.08 -1.60 13.54
N ILE A 43 5.28 -2.56 14.02
CA ILE A 43 4.60 -3.54 13.16
C ILE A 43 3.11 -3.34 13.36
N VAL A 44 2.37 -3.20 12.27
CA VAL A 44 0.94 -2.90 12.29
C VAL A 44 0.19 -3.89 11.42
N ALA A 45 -0.92 -4.42 11.95
CA ALA A 45 -1.80 -5.30 11.19
C ALA A 45 -2.64 -4.47 10.22
N ILE A 46 -2.80 -4.98 9.00
CA ILE A 46 -3.58 -4.34 7.95
C ILE A 46 -4.88 -5.11 7.76
N VAL A 47 -5.99 -4.39 7.70
CA VAL A 47 -7.28 -4.98 7.35
C VAL A 47 -7.58 -4.69 5.87
N PRO A 48 -8.48 -5.46 5.22
CA PRO A 48 -8.82 -5.18 3.84
C PRO A 48 -9.35 -3.75 3.67
N GLY A 49 -8.86 -3.06 2.65
CA GLY A 49 -9.25 -1.68 2.40
C GLY A 49 -8.35 -1.01 1.39
N GLU A 50 -8.27 0.30 1.46
CA GLU A 50 -7.50 1.11 0.54
C GLU A 50 -6.17 1.52 1.14
N LEU A 51 -5.11 1.27 0.40
CA LEU A 51 -3.75 1.70 0.71
C LEU A 51 -3.42 2.88 -0.20
N ARG A 52 -2.74 3.89 0.34
CA ARG A 52 -2.28 5.03 -0.45
C ARG A 52 -0.83 5.31 -0.14
N TYR A 53 -0.04 5.63 -1.16
CA TYR A 53 1.31 6.14 -0.91
C TYR A 53 1.66 7.21 -1.93
N GLU A 54 2.59 8.07 -1.55
CA GLU A 54 3.15 9.08 -2.43
C GLU A 54 4.63 8.74 -2.61
N ASP A 55 5.07 8.58 -3.86
CA ASP A 55 6.46 8.24 -4.13
C ASP A 55 7.36 9.48 -4.03
N ALA A 56 8.68 9.27 -4.22
CA ALA A 56 9.64 10.36 -4.07
C ALA A 56 9.46 11.45 -5.11
N ASP A 57 8.83 11.15 -6.24
CA ASP A 57 8.59 12.11 -7.30
C ASP A 57 7.26 12.85 -7.13
N GLY A 58 6.51 12.55 -6.07
CA GLY A 58 5.24 13.19 -5.80
C GLY A 58 4.04 12.50 -6.43
N ASN A 59 4.23 11.35 -7.05
CA ASN A 59 3.12 10.60 -7.64
C ASN A 59 2.34 9.89 -6.56
N LYS A 60 1.02 10.06 -6.57
CA LYS A 60 0.13 9.43 -5.60
C LYS A 60 -0.45 8.16 -6.20
N VAL A 61 -0.34 7.06 -5.45
CA VAL A 61 -0.83 5.76 -5.88
C VAL A 61 -1.83 5.25 -4.84
N VAL A 62 -2.93 4.70 -5.34
CA VAL A 62 -3.98 4.11 -4.54
C VAL A 62 -4.12 2.65 -4.97
N ALA A 63 -4.27 1.77 -4.00
CA ALA A 63 -4.44 0.35 -4.28
C ALA A 63 -5.39 -0.28 -3.27
N ALA A 64 -6.12 -1.29 -3.70
CA ALA A 64 -6.94 -2.10 -2.79
C ALA A 64 -6.07 -3.22 -2.26
N VAL A 65 -6.08 -3.42 -0.96
CA VAL A 65 -5.27 -4.45 -0.31
C VAL A 65 -6.14 -5.39 0.50
N SER A 66 -5.71 -6.63 0.60
CA SER A 66 -6.29 -7.62 1.51
C SER A 66 -5.65 -7.46 2.89
N SER A 67 -5.99 -8.37 3.78
CA SER A 67 -5.36 -8.38 5.10
C SER A 67 -3.86 -8.71 4.99
N GLY A 68 -3.09 -8.21 5.93
CA GLY A 68 -1.65 -8.43 5.98
C GLY A 68 -1.05 -7.67 7.14
N PHE A 69 0.19 -7.25 6.97
CA PHE A 69 0.85 -6.41 7.96
C PHE A 69 1.91 -5.55 7.29
N VAL A 70 2.27 -4.47 7.97
CA VAL A 70 3.37 -3.60 7.55
C VAL A 70 4.33 -3.46 8.71
N GLU A 71 5.63 -3.54 8.41
CA GLU A 71 6.65 -3.22 9.39
C GLU A 71 7.43 -2.00 8.95
N MET A 72 7.60 -1.05 9.86
CA MET A 72 8.45 0.12 9.65
C MET A 72 9.65 -0.05 10.57
N ILE A 73 10.81 -0.29 9.99
CA ILE A 73 12.04 -0.53 10.75
C ILE A 73 13.16 0.24 10.10
N ASN A 74 13.84 1.09 10.87
CA ASN A 74 15.00 1.86 10.41
C ASN A 74 14.74 2.60 9.10
N ASN A 75 13.62 3.31 9.03
CA ASN A 75 13.23 4.13 7.87
C ASN A 75 12.96 3.30 6.63
N ARG A 76 12.53 2.05 6.81
CA ARG A 76 12.12 1.17 5.72
C ARG A 76 10.79 0.51 6.06
N ALA A 77 9.83 0.64 5.15
CA ALA A 77 8.53 0.01 5.30
C ALA A 77 8.46 -1.22 4.39
N LYS A 78 8.07 -2.35 4.95
CA LYS A 78 7.82 -3.57 4.20
C LYS A 78 6.38 -3.98 4.47
N LEU A 79 5.59 -4.08 3.43
CA LEU A 79 4.18 -4.39 3.52
C LEU A 79 3.93 -5.75 2.88
N PHE A 80 3.25 -6.63 3.61
CA PHE A 80 2.94 -7.99 3.17
C PHE A 80 1.45 -8.20 3.20
N CYS A 81 0.85 -8.44 2.03
CA CYS A 81 -0.58 -8.70 1.88
C CYS A 81 -0.79 -9.92 1.00
N LEU A 82 -1.97 -10.53 1.09
CA LEU A 82 -2.32 -11.63 0.21
C LEU A 82 -2.54 -11.12 -1.21
N SER A 83 -3.12 -9.94 -1.37
CA SER A 83 -3.32 -9.32 -2.68
C SER A 83 -3.21 -7.81 -2.59
N VAL A 84 -2.74 -7.21 -3.68
CA VAL A 84 -2.66 -5.76 -3.85
C VAL A 84 -3.12 -5.46 -5.28
N GLU A 85 -4.14 -4.64 -5.43
CA GLU A 85 -4.71 -4.33 -6.75
C GLU A 85 -4.74 -2.82 -6.96
N ARG A 86 -4.24 -2.38 -8.12
CA ARG A 86 -4.26 -0.98 -8.48
C ARG A 86 -5.62 -0.59 -9.08
N PRO A 87 -5.99 0.69 -9.00
CA PRO A 87 -7.29 1.13 -9.50
C PRO A 87 -7.57 0.75 -10.96
N GLU A 88 -6.58 0.83 -11.85
CA GLU A 88 -6.78 0.45 -13.25
C GLU A 88 -7.20 -1.01 -13.39
N GLU A 89 -6.62 -1.89 -12.58
CA GLU A 89 -6.97 -3.30 -12.59
C GLU A 89 -8.39 -3.52 -12.08
N ILE A 90 -8.75 -2.80 -11.04
CA ILE A 90 -10.10 -2.86 -10.47
C ILE A 90 -11.13 -2.39 -11.50
N ASP A 91 -10.87 -1.27 -12.15
CA ASP A 91 -11.77 -0.69 -13.14
C ASP A 91 -11.98 -1.62 -14.33
N ILE A 92 -10.92 -2.27 -14.81
CA ILE A 92 -11.01 -3.23 -15.90
C ILE A 92 -11.90 -4.40 -15.49
N ARG A 93 -11.71 -4.93 -14.29
CA ARG A 93 -12.55 -6.03 -13.79
C ARG A 93 -14.00 -5.65 -13.66
N ARG A 94 -14.28 -4.46 -13.11
CA ARG A 94 -15.66 -3.97 -12.98
C ARG A 94 -16.34 -3.82 -14.34
N ALA A 95 -15.61 -3.32 -15.33
CA ALA A 95 -16.14 -3.18 -16.67
C ALA A 95 -16.48 -4.55 -17.28
N GLN A 96 -15.61 -5.55 -17.05
CA GLN A 96 -15.86 -6.91 -17.53
C GLN A 96 -17.07 -7.54 -16.85
N GLU A 97 -17.18 -7.38 -15.54
CA GLU A 97 -18.32 -7.87 -14.77
C GLU A 97 -19.62 -7.23 -15.23
N ALA A 98 -19.62 -5.93 -15.48
CA ALA A 98 -20.79 -5.23 -15.97
C ALA A 98 -21.24 -5.77 -17.34
N LYS A 99 -20.31 -6.10 -18.22
CA LYS A 99 -20.64 -6.69 -19.50
C LYS A 99 -21.25 -8.09 -19.37
N GLU A 100 -20.75 -8.88 -18.42
CA GLU A 100 -21.24 -10.22 -18.19
C GLU A 100 -22.65 -10.23 -17.59
N HIS A 101 -22.98 -9.22 -16.81
CA HIS A 101 -24.27 -9.11 -16.14
C HIS A 101 -25.29 -8.27 -16.89
N ALA A 102 -24.90 -7.67 -17.99
CA ALA A 102 -25.80 -6.91 -18.84
C ALA A 102 -26.55 -7.84 -19.81
#